data_62719ca5489c01de241dab50aff43dfd
#
_entry.id   62719ca5489c01de241dab50aff43dfd
#
_cell.length_a   1.000
_cell.length_b   1.000
_cell.length_c   1.000
_cell.angle_alpha   90.00
_cell.angle_beta   90.00
_cell.angle_gamma   90.00
#
_symmetry.space_group_name_H-M   'P 1'
#
loop_
_entity.id
_entity.type
_entity.pdbx_description
1 polymer ?
#
loop_
_entity_poly.entity_id
_entity_poly.type
_entity_poly.pdbx_seq_one_letter_code
_entity_poly.pdbx_strand_id
1 'polypeptide(L)'
;MTNSWVKYAIGEIEADFQRSADTHLIRLNLPAFPGICLYLKDESTHPTGSLKHRLARSLFLYGLCNGWITENTTIIEASSGSTAVSEAYFARLIGLPFIAVMPSCTARRKVEQIAFYGGRCHFVDHAAQIYAASEQLAKELNGHYMDQFTYAERATDWRGNNNIADSIFRQMAREPFPVPKHIVMSAGTGGTSATLGRYIRYQGHDTQLTVVDPENSVFYDCFHHGDRTLIGSCGSRIEGIGRPRAEPSFIPSVVDNMLRVPDAASVATIHWLEGVLGRKVGASTGTNVWGALQIGRA
;
A
#
# COMPACT_ATOMS: atom_id res chain seq x y z
N MET A 1 -7.21 22.27 24.27
CA MET A 1 -6.07 21.64 24.99
C MET A 1 -5.78 20.32 24.29
N THR A 2 -4.59 20.13 23.76
CA THR A 2 -4.21 18.87 23.12
C THR A 2 -4.19 17.79 24.20
N ASN A 3 -4.96 16.72 24.03
CA ASN A 3 -4.98 15.59 24.94
C ASN A 3 -3.55 15.07 25.13
N SER A 4 -3.08 14.92 26.36
CA SER A 4 -1.73 14.46 26.69
C SER A 4 -1.40 13.10 26.07
N TRP A 5 -2.41 12.21 26.00
CA TRP A 5 -2.28 10.90 25.39
C TRP A 5 -2.09 10.98 23.86
N VAL A 6 -2.84 11.85 23.16
CA VAL A 6 -2.66 12.06 21.70
C VAL A 6 -1.23 12.54 21.39
N LYS A 7 -0.70 13.47 22.20
CA LYS A 7 0.69 13.92 22.07
C LYS A 7 1.67 12.78 22.28
N TYR A 8 1.45 11.93 23.29
CA TYR A 8 2.24 10.74 23.54
C TYR A 8 2.17 9.75 22.35
N ALA A 9 0.97 9.43 21.86
CA ALA A 9 0.76 8.49 20.77
C ALA A 9 1.46 8.96 19.46
N ILE A 10 1.34 10.24 19.11
CA ILE A 10 2.06 10.81 17.96
C ILE A 10 3.57 10.69 18.17
N GLY A 11 4.06 11.01 19.38
CA GLY A 11 5.48 10.91 19.73
C GLY A 11 6.03 9.50 19.58
N GLU A 12 5.29 8.46 20.00
CA GLU A 12 5.70 7.05 19.85
C GLU A 12 5.76 6.62 18.38
N ILE A 13 4.77 7.01 17.57
CA ILE A 13 4.73 6.68 16.13
C ILE A 13 5.89 7.38 15.37
N GLU A 14 6.15 8.65 15.67
CA GLU A 14 7.25 9.39 15.06
C GLU A 14 8.63 8.88 15.52
N ALA A 15 8.76 8.54 16.81
CA ALA A 15 10.00 7.97 17.34
C ALA A 15 10.29 6.59 16.73
N ASP A 16 9.27 5.73 16.58
CA ASP A 16 9.41 4.42 15.93
C ASP A 16 9.96 4.56 14.50
N PHE A 17 9.43 5.50 13.75
CA PHE A 17 9.91 5.81 12.42
C PHE A 17 11.38 6.28 12.41
N GLN A 18 11.81 7.10 13.38
CA GLN A 18 13.18 7.61 13.46
C GLN A 18 14.22 6.57 13.96
N ARG A 19 13.75 5.45 14.51
CA ARG A 19 14.64 4.36 15.00
C ARG A 19 15.25 3.52 13.88
N SER A 20 14.78 3.64 12.65
CA SER A 20 15.28 2.87 11.51
C SER A 20 15.77 3.75 10.38
N ALA A 21 16.74 3.25 9.58
CA ALA A 21 17.02 3.80 8.28
C ALA A 21 15.83 3.54 7.33
N ASP A 22 15.77 4.30 6.23
CA ASP A 22 14.76 4.09 5.19
C ASP A 22 14.89 2.70 4.52
N THR A 23 13.83 2.28 3.83
CA THR A 23 13.82 1.04 3.05
C THR A 23 14.82 1.09 1.89
N HIS A 24 15.26 -0.08 1.42
CA HIS A 24 16.33 -0.18 0.44
C HIS A 24 15.88 0.15 -0.99
N LEU A 25 16.81 0.69 -1.77
CA LEU A 25 16.74 0.77 -3.22
C LEU A 25 17.71 -0.27 -3.82
N ILE A 26 17.18 -1.26 -4.54
CA ILE A 26 17.95 -2.37 -5.08
C ILE A 26 18.13 -2.14 -6.58
N ARG A 27 19.37 -2.02 -7.03
CA ARG A 27 19.69 -1.96 -8.46
C ARG A 27 19.68 -3.39 -9.04
N LEU A 28 18.88 -3.60 -10.08
CA LEU A 28 18.90 -4.84 -10.86
C LEU A 28 19.85 -4.72 -12.06
N ASN A 29 20.76 -5.68 -12.17
CA ASN A 29 21.55 -5.81 -13.38
C ASN A 29 20.76 -6.63 -14.41
N LEU A 30 20.46 -6.02 -15.56
CA LEU A 30 19.73 -6.63 -16.66
C LEU A 30 20.59 -6.70 -17.91
N PRO A 31 21.42 -7.74 -18.10
CA PRO A 31 22.31 -7.85 -19.27
C PRO A 31 21.58 -7.78 -20.63
N ALA A 32 20.32 -8.24 -20.66
CA ALA A 32 19.47 -8.18 -21.86
C ALA A 32 18.98 -6.76 -22.20
N PHE A 33 19.17 -5.77 -21.32
CA PHE A 33 18.75 -4.38 -21.49
C PHE A 33 19.90 -3.44 -21.12
N PRO A 34 20.99 -3.40 -21.90
CA PRO A 34 22.24 -2.72 -21.51
C PRO A 34 22.11 -1.20 -21.35
N GLY A 35 21.08 -0.58 -21.92
CA GLY A 35 20.81 0.86 -21.80
C GLY A 35 19.86 1.24 -20.65
N ILE A 36 19.37 0.27 -19.85
CA ILE A 36 18.35 0.51 -18.85
C ILE A 36 18.90 0.28 -17.44
N CYS A 37 18.74 1.28 -16.56
CA CYS A 37 18.96 1.14 -15.13
C CYS A 37 17.62 0.88 -14.45
N LEU A 38 17.37 -0.35 -13.98
CA LEU A 38 16.19 -0.74 -13.25
C LEU A 38 16.49 -0.83 -11.76
N TYR A 39 15.63 -0.22 -10.96
CA TYR A 39 15.70 -0.24 -9.49
C TYR A 39 14.40 -0.77 -8.88
N LEU A 40 14.52 -1.49 -7.78
CA LEU A 40 13.38 -1.91 -6.96
C LEU A 40 13.40 -1.17 -5.64
N LYS A 41 12.32 -0.49 -5.29
CA LYS A 41 12.10 0.05 -3.96
C LYS A 41 11.58 -1.06 -3.06
N ASP A 42 12.43 -1.54 -2.16
CA ASP A 42 12.16 -2.70 -1.32
C ASP A 42 11.45 -2.33 -0.01
N GLU A 43 10.15 -2.32 -0.04
CA GLU A 43 9.32 -2.01 1.13
C GLU A 43 9.13 -3.21 2.09
N SER A 44 9.75 -4.36 1.83
CA SER A 44 9.67 -5.54 2.70
C SER A 44 10.51 -5.40 3.97
N THR A 45 11.40 -4.43 4.04
CA THR A 45 12.29 -4.19 5.19
C THR A 45 11.63 -3.41 6.33
N HIS A 46 10.40 -2.96 6.17
CA HIS A 46 9.61 -2.43 7.28
C HIS A 46 9.38 -3.47 8.37
N PRO A 47 9.18 -3.07 9.64
CA PRO A 47 8.89 -3.98 10.77
C PRO A 47 7.77 -4.98 10.49
N THR A 48 6.75 -4.58 9.71
CA THR A 48 5.61 -5.43 9.33
C THR A 48 5.76 -6.10 7.96
N GLY A 49 6.93 -5.97 7.34
CA GLY A 49 7.29 -6.70 6.12
C GLY A 49 6.63 -6.21 4.84
N SER A 50 6.07 -5.00 4.79
CA SER A 50 5.40 -4.51 3.58
C SER A 50 5.25 -2.99 3.51
N LEU A 51 5.00 -2.48 2.29
CA LEU A 51 4.59 -1.11 1.98
C LEU A 51 3.43 -0.59 2.87
N LYS A 52 2.55 -1.46 3.33
CA LYS A 52 1.38 -1.07 4.13
C LYS A 52 1.75 -0.50 5.50
N HIS A 53 2.98 -0.71 5.95
CA HIS A 53 3.52 -0.05 7.13
C HIS A 53 3.48 1.48 7.01
N ARG A 54 3.87 2.04 5.83
CA ARG A 54 3.77 3.49 5.58
C ARG A 54 2.31 3.97 5.61
N LEU A 55 1.40 3.19 5.00
CA LEU A 55 -0.01 3.54 4.98
C LEU A 55 -0.62 3.53 6.39
N ALA A 56 -0.37 2.47 7.15
CA ALA A 56 -0.89 2.36 8.52
C ALA A 56 -0.40 3.52 9.40
N ARG A 57 0.92 3.85 9.34
CA ARG A 57 1.45 5.03 10.02
C ARG A 57 0.67 6.30 9.67
N SER A 58 0.47 6.54 8.39
CA SER A 58 -0.24 7.74 7.91
C SER A 58 -1.69 7.78 8.37
N LEU A 59 -2.41 6.65 8.33
CA LEU A 59 -3.79 6.56 8.78
C LEU A 59 -3.92 6.81 10.29
N PHE A 60 -3.02 6.26 11.11
CA PHE A 60 -3.01 6.52 12.55
C PHE A 60 -2.76 7.99 12.87
N LEU A 61 -1.74 8.60 12.25
CA LEU A 61 -1.46 10.03 12.44
C LEU A 61 -2.64 10.89 11.98
N TYR A 62 -3.25 10.54 10.87
CA TYR A 62 -4.41 11.24 10.34
C TYR A 62 -5.60 11.15 11.31
N GLY A 63 -5.94 9.96 11.83
CA GLY A 63 -7.01 9.77 12.80
C GLY A 63 -6.75 10.46 14.13
N LEU A 64 -5.51 10.41 14.65
CA LEU A 64 -5.10 11.12 15.87
C LEU A 64 -5.21 12.64 15.72
N CYS A 65 -4.71 13.19 14.62
CA CYS A 65 -4.73 14.64 14.37
C CYS A 65 -6.12 15.18 14.09
N ASN A 66 -7.04 14.35 13.56
CA ASN A 66 -8.44 14.71 13.36
C ASN A 66 -9.30 14.49 14.62
N GLY A 67 -8.73 13.97 15.70
CA GLY A 67 -9.45 13.70 16.95
C GLY A 67 -10.39 12.48 16.88
N TRP A 68 -10.22 11.61 15.88
CA TRP A 68 -11.03 10.39 15.72
C TRP A 68 -10.51 9.24 16.58
N ILE A 69 -9.24 9.28 16.92
CA ILE A 69 -8.57 8.28 17.75
C ILE A 69 -8.19 8.93 19.09
N THR A 70 -8.61 8.30 20.17
CA THR A 70 -8.33 8.68 21.55
C THR A 70 -7.80 7.48 22.34
N GLU A 71 -7.42 7.66 23.59
CA GLU A 71 -6.82 6.63 24.45
C GLU A 71 -7.68 5.38 24.71
N ASN A 72 -8.98 5.45 24.41
CA ASN A 72 -9.92 4.33 24.61
C ASN A 72 -10.52 3.83 23.28
N THR A 73 -10.03 4.30 22.14
CA THR A 73 -10.59 3.96 20.83
C THR A 73 -10.19 2.56 20.40
N THR A 74 -11.17 1.69 20.14
CA THR A 74 -10.92 0.44 19.43
C THR A 74 -10.73 0.73 17.94
N ILE A 75 -9.60 0.30 17.38
CA ILE A 75 -9.29 0.46 15.98
C ILE A 75 -9.85 -0.72 15.18
N ILE A 76 -10.51 -0.44 14.07
CA ILE A 76 -11.15 -1.44 13.21
C ILE A 76 -10.71 -1.23 11.75
N GLU A 77 -10.40 -2.32 11.03
CA GLU A 77 -10.10 -2.25 9.60
C GLU A 77 -10.68 -3.44 8.84
N ALA A 78 -11.21 -3.14 7.65
CA ALA A 78 -11.68 -4.12 6.67
C ALA A 78 -10.50 -4.69 5.87
N SER A 79 -9.74 -5.60 6.44
CA SER A 79 -8.56 -6.17 5.80
C SER A 79 -8.18 -7.53 6.36
N SER A 80 -7.83 -8.45 5.45
CA SER A 80 -7.22 -9.75 5.78
C SER A 80 -5.72 -9.82 5.45
N GLY A 81 -5.15 -8.70 4.98
CA GLY A 81 -3.81 -8.66 4.44
C GLY A 81 -2.82 -7.81 5.24
N SER A 82 -1.80 -7.34 4.54
CA SER A 82 -0.69 -6.58 5.14
C SER A 82 -1.10 -5.29 5.83
N THR A 83 -2.22 -4.67 5.45
CA THR A 83 -2.75 -3.49 6.14
C THR A 83 -3.16 -3.83 7.56
N ALA A 84 -3.95 -4.89 7.76
CA ALA A 84 -4.36 -5.32 9.10
C ALA A 84 -3.16 -5.67 9.99
N VAL A 85 -2.14 -6.32 9.44
CA VAL A 85 -0.88 -6.62 10.18
C VAL A 85 -0.18 -5.32 10.59
N SER A 86 -0.09 -4.35 9.68
CA SER A 86 0.57 -3.07 9.97
C SER A 86 -0.21 -2.21 10.95
N GLU A 87 -1.53 -2.21 10.86
CA GLU A 87 -2.38 -1.47 11.80
C GLU A 87 -2.40 -2.12 13.19
N ALA A 88 -2.38 -3.46 13.28
CA ALA A 88 -2.20 -4.16 14.55
C ALA A 88 -0.88 -3.78 15.24
N TYR A 89 0.21 -3.63 14.46
CA TYR A 89 1.49 -3.15 14.95
C TYR A 89 1.38 -1.75 15.58
N PHE A 90 0.83 -0.77 14.86
CA PHE A 90 0.70 0.60 15.37
C PHE A 90 -0.29 0.70 16.53
N ALA A 91 -1.41 -0.03 16.49
CA ALA A 91 -2.35 -0.09 17.61
C ALA A 91 -1.66 -0.60 18.89
N ARG A 92 -0.89 -1.70 18.76
CA ARG A 92 -0.09 -2.21 19.88
C ARG A 92 0.94 -1.21 20.39
N LEU A 93 1.63 -0.48 19.48
CA LEU A 93 2.65 0.50 19.82
C LEU A 93 2.11 1.61 20.73
N ILE A 94 0.87 2.04 20.52
CA ILE A 94 0.22 3.10 21.29
C ILE A 94 -0.81 2.59 22.31
N GLY A 95 -0.87 1.28 22.53
CA GLY A 95 -1.69 0.64 23.57
C GLY A 95 -3.18 0.55 23.24
N LEU A 96 -3.59 0.58 21.96
CA LEU A 96 -5.00 0.48 21.57
C LEU A 96 -5.40 -0.94 21.14
N PRO A 97 -6.64 -1.36 21.39
CA PRO A 97 -7.18 -2.59 20.82
C PRO A 97 -7.39 -2.46 19.30
N PHE A 98 -7.10 -3.54 18.56
CA PHE A 98 -7.27 -3.62 17.11
C PHE A 98 -8.13 -4.84 16.72
N ILE A 99 -9.06 -4.64 15.79
CA ILE A 99 -9.91 -5.68 15.22
C ILE A 99 -9.86 -5.60 13.68
N ALA A 100 -9.37 -6.68 13.06
CA ALA A 100 -9.42 -6.87 11.63
C ALA A 100 -10.72 -7.60 11.23
N VAL A 101 -11.50 -7.00 10.34
CA VAL A 101 -12.71 -7.63 9.78
C VAL A 101 -12.36 -8.32 8.46
N MET A 102 -12.62 -9.63 8.36
CA MET A 102 -12.17 -10.44 7.23
C MET A 102 -13.10 -11.61 6.94
N PRO A 103 -13.07 -12.19 5.71
CA PRO A 103 -13.79 -13.41 5.42
C PRO A 103 -13.27 -14.60 6.22
N SER A 104 -14.18 -15.50 6.60
CA SER A 104 -13.85 -16.75 7.34
C SER A 104 -12.89 -17.68 6.60
N CYS A 105 -12.83 -17.59 5.26
CA CYS A 105 -11.87 -18.33 4.43
C CYS A 105 -10.45 -17.75 4.40
N THR A 106 -10.17 -16.69 5.19
CA THR A 106 -8.84 -16.09 5.27
C THR A 106 -7.81 -17.09 5.77
N ALA A 107 -6.64 -17.14 5.10
CA ALA A 107 -5.58 -18.06 5.43
C ALA A 107 -5.11 -17.91 6.89
N ARG A 108 -4.98 -19.03 7.61
CA ARG A 108 -4.58 -19.09 9.02
C ARG A 108 -3.31 -18.28 9.32
N ARG A 109 -2.32 -18.33 8.43
CA ARG A 109 -1.07 -17.56 8.56
C ARG A 109 -1.32 -16.05 8.72
N LYS A 110 -2.34 -15.50 8.04
CA LYS A 110 -2.67 -14.07 8.16
C LYS A 110 -3.28 -13.74 9.52
N VAL A 111 -4.17 -14.60 10.00
CA VAL A 111 -4.75 -14.51 11.35
C VAL A 111 -3.65 -14.53 12.41
N GLU A 112 -2.70 -15.48 12.30
CA GLU A 112 -1.56 -15.59 13.19
C GLU A 112 -0.64 -14.36 13.18
N GLN A 113 -0.41 -13.74 12.02
CA GLN A 113 0.37 -12.51 11.91
C GLN A 113 -0.31 -11.31 12.61
N ILE A 114 -1.63 -11.18 12.49
CA ILE A 114 -2.40 -10.14 13.19
C ILE A 114 -2.37 -10.39 14.70
N ALA A 115 -2.61 -11.64 15.13
CA ALA A 115 -2.57 -12.02 16.53
C ALA A 115 -1.18 -11.83 17.18
N PHE A 116 -0.10 -12.01 16.42
CA PHE A 116 1.27 -11.75 16.88
C PHE A 116 1.45 -10.31 17.38
N TYR A 117 0.78 -9.35 16.73
CA TYR A 117 0.76 -7.95 17.17
C TYR A 117 -0.37 -7.64 18.16
N GLY A 118 -1.08 -8.64 18.68
CA GLY A 118 -2.16 -8.46 19.66
C GLY A 118 -3.51 -8.09 19.05
N GLY A 119 -3.63 -8.06 17.72
CA GLY A 119 -4.89 -7.81 17.04
C GLY A 119 -5.84 -9.00 17.12
N ARG A 120 -7.14 -8.75 17.10
CA ARG A 120 -8.21 -9.73 17.00
C ARG A 120 -8.80 -9.75 15.60
N CYS A 121 -9.40 -10.87 15.21
CA CYS A 121 -10.07 -11.04 13.92
C CYS A 121 -11.58 -11.21 14.15
N HIS A 122 -12.36 -10.45 13.41
CA HIS A 122 -13.81 -10.60 13.29
C HIS A 122 -14.13 -11.20 11.92
N PHE A 123 -14.73 -12.38 11.92
CA PHE A 123 -14.98 -13.13 10.70
C PHE A 123 -16.37 -12.88 10.15
N VAL A 124 -16.45 -12.71 8.83
CA VAL A 124 -17.72 -12.63 8.08
C VAL A 124 -17.78 -13.77 7.05
N ASP A 125 -18.99 -14.16 6.63
CA ASP A 125 -19.17 -15.27 5.71
C ASP A 125 -18.74 -14.92 4.28
N HIS A 126 -18.96 -13.68 3.85
CA HIS A 126 -18.67 -13.24 2.49
C HIS A 126 -17.79 -11.98 2.45
N ALA A 127 -16.84 -11.93 1.52
CA ALA A 127 -15.94 -10.80 1.36
C ALA A 127 -16.65 -9.44 1.11
N ALA A 128 -17.84 -9.47 0.51
CA ALA A 128 -18.64 -8.26 0.29
C ALA A 128 -19.15 -7.61 1.59
N GLN A 129 -19.20 -8.36 2.69
CA GLN A 129 -19.73 -7.89 3.98
C GLN A 129 -18.71 -7.13 4.83
N ILE A 130 -17.41 -7.21 4.51
CA ILE A 130 -16.34 -6.67 5.37
C ILE A 130 -16.50 -5.18 5.68
N TYR A 131 -16.93 -4.38 4.72
CA TYR A 131 -17.08 -2.93 4.90
C TYR A 131 -18.22 -2.60 5.85
N ALA A 132 -19.42 -3.15 5.56
CA ALA A 132 -20.60 -2.92 6.40
C ALA A 132 -20.39 -3.47 7.83
N ALA A 133 -19.76 -4.64 7.97
CA ALA A 133 -19.42 -5.20 9.27
C ALA A 133 -18.40 -4.34 10.03
N SER A 134 -17.43 -3.74 9.34
CA SER A 134 -16.46 -2.82 9.97
C SER A 134 -17.13 -1.54 10.47
N GLU A 135 -18.02 -0.95 9.67
CA GLU A 135 -18.81 0.23 10.07
C GLU A 135 -19.73 -0.06 11.26
N GLN A 136 -20.41 -1.22 11.21
CA GLN A 136 -21.31 -1.64 12.30
C GLN A 136 -20.52 -1.86 13.59
N LEU A 137 -19.42 -2.58 13.54
CA LEU A 137 -18.57 -2.87 14.69
C LEU A 137 -17.98 -1.58 15.29
N ALA A 138 -17.61 -0.61 14.45
CA ALA A 138 -17.13 0.69 14.90
C ALA A 138 -18.21 1.45 15.70
N LYS A 139 -19.47 1.40 15.25
CA LYS A 139 -20.60 2.02 15.99
C LYS A 139 -20.87 1.30 17.31
N GLU A 140 -20.90 -0.03 17.31
CA GLU A 140 -21.18 -0.85 18.49
C GLU A 140 -20.13 -0.68 19.60
N LEU A 141 -18.87 -0.56 19.22
CA LEU A 141 -17.76 -0.43 20.17
C LEU A 141 -17.36 1.02 20.45
N ASN A 142 -18.08 2.01 19.89
CA ASN A 142 -17.65 3.41 19.88
C ASN A 142 -16.16 3.53 19.44
N GLY A 143 -15.78 2.73 18.43
CA GLY A 143 -14.45 2.63 17.88
C GLY A 143 -14.26 3.47 16.63
N HIS A 144 -13.10 3.34 15.98
CA HIS A 144 -12.79 4.02 14.73
C HIS A 144 -12.49 3.01 13.61
N TYR A 145 -13.27 3.07 12.53
CA TYR A 145 -12.98 2.34 11.30
C TYR A 145 -11.99 3.15 10.47
N MET A 146 -10.80 2.60 10.24
CA MET A 146 -9.69 3.29 9.57
C MET A 146 -9.97 3.57 8.09
N ASP A 147 -10.75 2.68 7.43
CA ASP A 147 -11.20 2.79 6.03
C ASP A 147 -10.05 3.18 5.08
N GLN A 148 -9.08 2.30 4.95
CA GLN A 148 -7.92 2.49 4.06
C GLN A 148 -8.32 2.82 2.62
N PHE A 149 -9.46 2.34 2.16
CA PHE A 149 -9.90 2.54 0.78
C PHE A 149 -10.38 3.95 0.50
N THR A 150 -10.91 4.62 1.50
CA THR A 150 -11.35 6.02 1.42
C THR A 150 -10.20 6.98 1.78
N TYR A 151 -9.39 6.66 2.78
CA TYR A 151 -8.47 7.63 3.35
C TYR A 151 -7.01 7.49 2.90
N ALA A 152 -6.59 6.39 2.24
CA ALA A 152 -5.19 6.17 1.88
C ALA A 152 -4.57 7.32 1.07
N GLU A 153 -5.32 7.96 0.17
CA GLU A 153 -4.80 9.02 -0.70
C GLU A 153 -4.65 10.37 0.01
N ARG A 154 -5.42 10.61 1.08
CA ARG A 154 -5.44 11.88 1.82
C ARG A 154 -4.70 11.83 3.14
N ALA A 155 -4.57 10.66 3.74
CA ALA A 155 -3.84 10.48 4.99
C ALA A 155 -2.33 10.63 4.81
N THR A 156 -1.80 10.30 3.63
CA THR A 156 -0.36 10.42 3.35
C THR A 156 0.00 11.86 2.99
N ASP A 157 0.95 12.42 3.71
CA ASP A 157 1.56 13.71 3.32
C ASP A 157 2.49 13.48 2.12
N TRP A 158 1.95 13.73 0.92
CA TRP A 158 2.66 13.52 -0.34
C TRP A 158 3.73 14.58 -0.63
N ARG A 159 3.78 15.69 0.10
CA ARG A 159 4.80 16.76 -0.09
C ARG A 159 6.13 16.42 0.55
N GLY A 160 6.15 15.60 1.57
CA GLY A 160 7.34 15.25 2.33
C GLY A 160 7.06 14.22 3.41
N ASN A 161 7.75 14.34 4.56
CA ASN A 161 7.55 13.51 5.74
C ASN A 161 7.72 12.00 5.49
N ASN A 162 8.82 11.64 4.77
CA ASN A 162 9.21 10.25 4.52
C ASN A 162 8.15 9.39 3.81
N ASN A 163 7.33 9.98 2.96
CA ASN A 163 6.52 9.18 2.06
C ASN A 163 7.40 8.44 1.04
N ILE A 164 6.84 7.45 0.37
CA ILE A 164 7.60 6.62 -0.57
C ILE A 164 8.18 7.41 -1.74
N ALA A 165 7.51 8.47 -2.19
CA ALA A 165 7.98 9.30 -3.30
C ALA A 165 9.25 10.06 -2.89
N ASP A 166 9.21 10.80 -1.78
CA ASP A 166 10.37 11.49 -1.23
C ASP A 166 11.56 10.53 -1.01
N SER A 167 11.29 9.35 -0.45
CA SER A 167 12.27 8.29 -0.27
C SER A 167 12.94 7.86 -1.58
N ILE A 168 12.16 7.58 -2.63
CA ILE A 168 12.67 7.18 -3.95
C ILE A 168 13.56 8.27 -4.52
N PHE A 169 13.07 9.51 -4.62
CA PHE A 169 13.83 10.59 -5.27
C PHE A 169 15.10 10.95 -4.49
N ARG A 170 15.10 10.92 -3.15
CA ARG A 170 16.31 11.10 -2.35
C ARG A 170 17.35 10.01 -2.58
N GLN A 171 16.92 8.75 -2.67
CA GLN A 171 17.84 7.64 -2.92
C GLN A 171 18.37 7.66 -4.36
N MET A 172 17.51 7.99 -5.34
CA MET A 172 17.92 8.14 -6.73
C MET A 172 18.88 9.29 -6.99
N ALA A 173 18.90 10.33 -6.15
CA ALA A 173 19.70 11.54 -6.34
C ALA A 173 21.22 11.29 -6.54
N ARG A 174 21.72 10.14 -6.10
CA ARG A 174 23.13 9.76 -6.25
C ARG A 174 23.35 8.65 -7.29
N GLU A 175 22.31 8.22 -7.98
CA GLU A 175 22.39 7.23 -9.04
C GLU A 175 22.74 7.89 -10.40
N PRO A 176 23.19 7.14 -11.42
CA PRO A 176 23.56 7.69 -12.72
C PRO A 176 22.46 8.53 -13.39
N PHE A 177 21.19 8.22 -13.10
CA PHE A 177 20.03 8.97 -13.53
C PHE A 177 19.24 9.41 -12.30
N PRO A 178 19.55 10.57 -11.71
CA PRO A 178 18.99 11.04 -10.43
C PRO A 178 17.47 11.21 -10.39
N VAL A 179 16.87 11.49 -11.55
CA VAL A 179 15.42 11.55 -11.72
C VAL A 179 14.99 10.35 -12.56
N PRO A 180 14.22 9.40 -12.01
CA PRO A 180 13.77 8.24 -12.79
C PRO A 180 12.85 8.70 -13.93
N LYS A 181 13.08 8.18 -15.14
CA LYS A 181 12.21 8.47 -16.28
C LYS A 181 10.82 7.82 -16.13
N HIS A 182 10.78 6.63 -15.54
CA HIS A 182 9.54 5.89 -15.28
C HIS A 182 9.50 5.40 -13.84
N ILE A 183 8.35 5.49 -13.22
CA ILE A 183 8.02 4.77 -11.98
C ILE A 183 6.86 3.83 -12.31
N VAL A 184 7.05 2.55 -12.01
CA VAL A 184 6.07 1.49 -12.27
C VAL A 184 5.63 0.89 -10.95
N MET A 185 4.33 0.87 -10.71
CA MET A 185 3.75 0.32 -9.47
C MET A 185 2.33 -0.19 -9.71
N SER A 186 1.87 -1.06 -8.85
CA SER A 186 0.50 -1.57 -8.85
C SER A 186 -0.34 -0.92 -7.75
N ALA A 187 -1.65 -0.81 -7.96
CA ALA A 187 -2.56 -0.22 -7.01
C ALA A 187 -3.41 -1.29 -6.27
N GLY A 188 -3.51 -1.14 -4.96
CA GLY A 188 -4.49 -1.84 -4.12
C GLY A 188 -5.56 -0.89 -3.62
N THR A 189 -5.19 0.12 -2.81
CA THR A 189 -6.09 1.22 -2.41
C THR A 189 -6.03 2.40 -3.39
N GLY A 190 -4.90 2.58 -4.07
CA GLY A 190 -4.60 3.76 -4.88
C GLY A 190 -3.79 4.84 -4.14
N GLY A 191 -3.59 4.70 -2.82
CA GLY A 191 -2.89 5.72 -2.02
C GLY A 191 -1.45 5.97 -2.48
N THR A 192 -0.70 4.92 -2.83
CA THR A 192 0.68 5.04 -3.30
C THR A 192 0.76 5.71 -4.67
N SER A 193 -0.10 5.35 -5.62
CA SER A 193 -0.14 6.01 -6.94
C SER A 193 -0.52 7.48 -6.80
N ALA A 194 -1.48 7.81 -5.91
CA ALA A 194 -1.85 9.19 -5.62
C ALA A 194 -0.67 9.99 -5.04
N THR A 195 0.07 9.41 -4.09
CA THR A 195 1.25 10.01 -3.47
C THR A 195 2.34 10.29 -4.51
N LEU A 196 2.70 9.29 -5.31
CA LEU A 196 3.73 9.39 -6.35
C LEU A 196 3.34 10.41 -7.42
N GLY A 197 2.14 10.32 -7.97
CA GLY A 197 1.69 11.21 -9.04
C GLY A 197 1.60 12.68 -8.59
N ARG A 198 1.11 12.94 -7.36
CA ARG A 198 1.10 14.28 -6.78
C ARG A 198 2.51 14.81 -6.52
N TYR A 199 3.40 13.99 -5.96
CA TYR A 199 4.79 14.38 -5.69
C TYR A 199 5.56 14.73 -6.98
N ILE A 200 5.45 13.89 -8.03
CA ILE A 200 6.07 14.12 -9.32
C ILE A 200 5.65 15.48 -9.89
N ARG A 201 4.35 15.77 -9.89
CA ARG A 201 3.80 17.05 -10.37
C ARG A 201 4.24 18.23 -9.51
N TYR A 202 4.23 18.07 -8.19
CA TYR A 202 4.63 19.12 -7.25
C TYR A 202 6.10 19.51 -7.41
N GLN A 203 6.97 18.52 -7.64
CA GLN A 203 8.41 18.75 -7.85
C GLN A 203 8.74 19.16 -9.29
N GLY A 204 7.78 19.09 -10.22
CA GLY A 204 8.02 19.40 -11.64
C GLY A 204 8.93 18.40 -12.34
N HIS A 205 8.92 17.13 -11.93
CA HIS A 205 9.71 16.09 -12.58
C HIS A 205 9.02 15.58 -13.86
N ASP A 206 9.83 15.27 -14.90
CA ASP A 206 9.37 14.65 -16.15
C ASP A 206 9.16 13.12 -16.02
N THR A 207 9.10 12.63 -14.80
CA THR A 207 8.87 11.21 -14.52
C THR A 207 7.46 10.78 -14.91
N GLN A 208 7.35 9.69 -15.68
CA GLN A 208 6.08 9.07 -16.04
C GLN A 208 5.68 8.03 -15.00
N LEU A 209 4.50 8.18 -14.41
CA LEU A 209 3.93 7.20 -13.49
C LEU A 209 3.05 6.22 -14.27
N THR A 210 3.46 4.96 -14.30
CA THR A 210 2.66 3.87 -14.85
C THR A 210 2.11 2.98 -13.74
N VAL A 211 0.78 2.81 -13.71
CA VAL A 211 0.15 1.84 -12.82
C VAL A 211 -0.09 0.53 -13.59
N VAL A 212 0.40 -0.57 -13.05
CA VAL A 212 0.16 -1.91 -13.59
C VAL A 212 -0.97 -2.58 -12.82
N ASP A 213 -1.93 -3.11 -13.56
CA ASP A 213 -3.17 -3.66 -13.00
C ASP A 213 -3.31 -5.16 -13.34
N PRO A 214 -3.53 -6.05 -12.37
CA PRO A 214 -3.69 -7.47 -12.63
C PRO A 214 -5.03 -7.77 -13.30
N GLU A 215 -5.17 -8.99 -13.81
CA GLU A 215 -6.44 -9.53 -14.26
C GLU A 215 -7.49 -9.43 -13.14
N ASN A 216 -8.75 -9.32 -13.51
CA ASN A 216 -9.89 -9.20 -12.59
C ASN A 216 -9.86 -7.95 -11.68
N SER A 217 -9.18 -6.89 -12.11
CA SER A 217 -9.23 -5.57 -11.49
C SER A 217 -9.93 -4.59 -12.42
N VAL A 218 -10.66 -3.62 -11.84
CA VAL A 218 -11.38 -2.60 -12.61
C VAL A 218 -10.60 -1.29 -12.75
N PHE A 219 -9.42 -1.16 -12.15
CA PHE A 219 -8.69 0.10 -12.18
C PHE A 219 -8.25 0.50 -13.59
N TYR A 220 -7.81 -0.47 -14.40
CA TYR A 220 -7.47 -0.24 -15.81
C TYR A 220 -8.65 0.34 -16.59
N ASP A 221 -9.82 -0.30 -16.50
CA ASP A 221 -11.02 0.15 -17.19
C ASP A 221 -11.53 1.48 -16.63
N CYS A 222 -11.46 1.69 -15.32
CA CYS A 222 -11.78 2.95 -14.66
C CYS A 222 -10.90 4.10 -15.19
N PHE A 223 -9.60 3.86 -15.38
CA PHE A 223 -8.67 4.86 -15.92
C PHE A 223 -9.01 5.22 -17.36
N HIS A 224 -9.25 4.23 -18.23
CA HIS A 224 -9.47 4.45 -19.65
C HIS A 224 -10.86 4.99 -19.98
N HIS A 225 -11.89 4.59 -19.26
CA HIS A 225 -13.28 5.00 -19.51
C HIS A 225 -13.76 6.13 -18.60
N GLY A 226 -13.02 6.48 -17.54
CA GLY A 226 -13.45 7.48 -16.56
C GLY A 226 -14.62 7.05 -15.69
N ASP A 227 -15.04 5.79 -15.78
CA ASP A 227 -16.19 5.25 -15.05
C ASP A 227 -15.76 4.66 -13.69
N ARG A 228 -16.17 5.32 -12.61
CA ARG A 228 -15.91 4.89 -11.24
C ARG A 228 -16.97 3.94 -10.67
N THR A 229 -18.03 3.66 -11.42
CA THR A 229 -19.13 2.76 -11.00
C THR A 229 -18.88 1.31 -11.38
N LEU A 230 -17.79 1.04 -12.10
CA LEU A 230 -17.43 -0.29 -12.56
C LEU A 230 -17.26 -1.27 -11.39
N ILE A 231 -17.88 -2.44 -11.54
CA ILE A 231 -17.78 -3.57 -10.59
C ILE A 231 -17.40 -4.81 -11.40
N GLY A 232 -16.27 -5.42 -11.01
CA GLY A 232 -15.83 -6.70 -11.56
C GLY A 232 -16.58 -7.89 -10.93
N SER A 233 -16.70 -8.97 -11.68
CA SER A 233 -17.36 -10.20 -11.24
C SER A 233 -16.58 -10.97 -10.17
N CYS A 234 -15.27 -10.78 -10.08
CA CYS A 234 -14.38 -11.42 -9.11
C CYS A 234 -13.23 -10.48 -8.72
N GLY A 235 -12.54 -10.81 -7.63
CA GLY A 235 -11.37 -10.06 -7.18
C GLY A 235 -10.08 -10.54 -7.85
N SER A 236 -9.05 -9.71 -7.75
CA SER A 236 -7.69 -10.06 -8.19
C SER A 236 -7.17 -11.31 -7.47
N ARG A 237 -6.44 -12.17 -8.21
CA ARG A 237 -5.70 -13.31 -7.67
C ARG A 237 -4.33 -12.92 -7.12
N ILE A 238 -3.84 -11.74 -7.50
CA ILE A 238 -2.56 -11.21 -7.00
C ILE A 238 -2.80 -10.50 -5.68
N GLU A 239 -2.27 -11.05 -4.59
CA GLU A 239 -2.50 -10.53 -3.24
C GLU A 239 -2.07 -9.07 -3.10
N GLY A 240 -2.94 -8.25 -2.53
CA GLY A 240 -2.67 -6.86 -2.13
C GLY A 240 -2.83 -5.82 -3.22
N ILE A 241 -3.09 -6.21 -4.47
CA ILE A 241 -3.29 -5.31 -5.60
C ILE A 241 -4.51 -5.72 -6.45
N GLY A 242 -5.01 -4.75 -7.23
CA GLY A 242 -6.20 -4.95 -8.04
C GLY A 242 -7.49 -5.04 -7.20
N ARG A 243 -8.57 -4.46 -7.69
CA ARG A 243 -9.84 -4.40 -6.96
C ARG A 243 -11.02 -4.70 -7.88
N PRO A 244 -12.08 -5.32 -7.35
CA PRO A 244 -13.31 -5.55 -8.11
C PRO A 244 -14.18 -4.29 -8.23
N ARG A 245 -13.81 -3.19 -7.60
CA ARG A 245 -14.47 -1.87 -7.70
C ARG A 245 -13.44 -0.74 -7.72
N ALA A 246 -13.81 0.41 -8.27
CA ALA A 246 -12.98 1.61 -8.24
C ALA A 246 -12.97 2.22 -6.84
N GLU A 247 -11.91 1.97 -6.07
CA GLU A 247 -11.78 2.47 -4.70
C GLU A 247 -11.64 4.01 -4.66
N PRO A 248 -12.19 4.69 -3.64
CA PRO A 248 -12.15 6.15 -3.53
C PRO A 248 -10.75 6.74 -3.61
N SER A 249 -9.77 6.10 -3.00
CA SER A 249 -8.37 6.55 -3.00
C SER A 249 -7.61 6.31 -4.31
N PHE A 250 -8.18 5.62 -5.30
CA PHE A 250 -7.59 5.54 -6.63
C PHE A 250 -7.92 6.82 -7.41
N ILE A 251 -6.90 7.62 -7.73
CA ILE A 251 -7.03 8.92 -8.40
C ILE A 251 -6.45 8.82 -9.82
N PRO A 252 -7.24 8.50 -10.86
CA PRO A 252 -6.76 8.31 -12.23
C PRO A 252 -6.03 9.54 -12.80
N SER A 253 -6.47 10.75 -12.45
CA SER A 253 -5.94 12.01 -12.99
C SER A 253 -4.47 12.29 -12.62
N VAL A 254 -3.87 11.54 -11.68
CA VAL A 254 -2.45 11.68 -11.33
C VAL A 254 -1.60 10.51 -11.82
N VAL A 255 -2.18 9.63 -12.62
CA VAL A 255 -1.51 8.51 -13.29
C VAL A 255 -1.32 8.88 -14.77
N ASP A 256 -0.14 8.62 -15.33
CA ASP A 256 0.13 8.97 -16.73
C ASP A 256 -0.20 7.82 -17.66
N ASN A 257 0.03 6.57 -17.25
CA ASN A 257 -0.24 5.37 -18.04
C ASN A 257 -0.75 4.22 -17.18
N MET A 258 -1.52 3.32 -17.80
CA MET A 258 -1.86 2.04 -17.19
C MET A 258 -1.60 0.86 -18.14
N LEU A 259 -1.14 -0.25 -17.57
CA LEU A 259 -0.95 -1.51 -18.27
C LEU A 259 -1.69 -2.63 -17.54
N ARG A 260 -2.39 -3.48 -18.30
CA ARG A 260 -2.96 -4.72 -17.76
C ARG A 260 -1.92 -5.83 -17.82
N VAL A 261 -1.73 -6.54 -16.71
CA VAL A 261 -0.73 -7.60 -16.59
C VAL A 261 -1.43 -8.94 -16.33
N PRO A 262 -1.20 -9.95 -17.18
CA PRO A 262 -1.72 -11.29 -16.94
C PRO A 262 -1.17 -11.88 -15.64
N ASP A 263 -2.02 -12.57 -14.87
CA ASP A 263 -1.63 -13.23 -13.62
C ASP A 263 -0.47 -14.22 -13.84
N ALA A 264 -0.50 -14.98 -14.95
CA ALA A 264 0.58 -15.90 -15.32
C ALA A 264 1.92 -15.17 -15.52
N ALA A 265 1.91 -13.97 -16.11
CA ALA A 265 3.12 -13.16 -16.28
C ALA A 265 3.68 -12.68 -14.93
N SER A 266 2.80 -12.28 -14.00
CA SER A 266 3.18 -11.92 -12.65
C SER A 266 3.87 -13.08 -11.93
N VAL A 267 3.30 -14.29 -11.99
CA VAL A 267 3.86 -15.51 -11.37
C VAL A 267 5.19 -15.90 -12.00
N ALA A 268 5.29 -15.92 -13.32
CA ALA A 268 6.54 -16.24 -14.01
C ALA A 268 7.67 -15.27 -13.64
N THR A 269 7.34 -13.98 -13.51
CA THR A 269 8.30 -12.95 -13.11
C THR A 269 8.77 -13.10 -11.67
N ILE A 270 7.91 -13.56 -10.74
CA ILE A 270 8.32 -13.87 -9.36
C ILE A 270 9.43 -14.95 -9.38
N HIS A 271 9.21 -16.07 -10.07
CA HIS A 271 10.19 -17.16 -10.13
C HIS A 271 11.52 -16.71 -10.76
N TRP A 272 11.46 -15.91 -11.81
CA TRP A 272 12.65 -15.32 -12.40
C TRP A 272 13.39 -14.41 -11.41
N LEU A 273 12.67 -13.52 -10.70
CA LEU A 273 13.25 -12.61 -9.71
C LEU A 273 13.85 -13.35 -8.52
N GLU A 274 13.27 -14.44 -8.07
CA GLU A 274 13.84 -15.28 -6.99
C GLU A 274 15.23 -15.76 -7.36
N GLY A 275 15.43 -16.18 -8.64
CA GLY A 275 16.75 -16.55 -9.16
C GLY A 275 17.73 -15.37 -9.23
N VAL A 276 17.27 -14.20 -9.63
CA VAL A 276 18.13 -13.00 -9.78
C VAL A 276 18.53 -12.40 -8.42
N LEU A 277 17.59 -12.36 -7.46
CA LEU A 277 17.77 -11.71 -6.17
C LEU A 277 18.27 -12.66 -5.07
N GLY A 278 18.20 -13.97 -5.28
CA GLY A 278 18.52 -14.98 -4.26
C GLY A 278 17.55 -15.00 -3.08
N ARG A 279 16.33 -14.42 -3.24
CA ARG A 279 15.31 -14.36 -2.19
C ARG A 279 13.90 -14.32 -2.78
N LYS A 280 12.92 -14.70 -1.95
CA LYS A 280 11.50 -14.59 -2.31
C LYS A 280 11.05 -13.15 -2.37
N VAL A 281 10.12 -12.88 -3.29
CA VAL A 281 9.47 -11.58 -3.46
C VAL A 281 7.96 -11.71 -3.39
N GLY A 282 7.24 -10.61 -3.14
CA GLY A 282 5.78 -10.59 -3.14
C GLY A 282 5.19 -10.71 -4.55
N ALA A 283 3.95 -11.20 -4.63
CA ALA A 283 3.25 -11.38 -5.90
C ALA A 283 3.12 -10.08 -6.70
N SER A 284 2.81 -8.97 -6.04
CA SER A 284 2.76 -7.64 -6.65
C SER A 284 4.10 -7.17 -7.23
N THR A 285 5.23 -7.66 -6.71
CA THR A 285 6.56 -7.36 -7.27
C THR A 285 6.69 -7.95 -8.68
N GLY A 286 6.19 -9.18 -8.90
CA GLY A 286 6.17 -9.80 -10.22
C GLY A 286 5.37 -8.97 -11.22
N THR A 287 4.19 -8.50 -10.84
CA THR A 287 3.35 -7.63 -11.66
C THR A 287 4.07 -6.33 -12.02
N ASN A 288 4.69 -5.67 -11.02
CA ASN A 288 5.40 -4.41 -11.22
C ASN A 288 6.60 -4.56 -12.16
N VAL A 289 7.40 -5.60 -11.95
CA VAL A 289 8.60 -5.84 -12.77
C VAL A 289 8.24 -6.25 -14.19
N TRP A 290 7.20 -7.09 -14.36
CA TRP A 290 6.71 -7.40 -15.71
C TRP A 290 6.33 -6.12 -16.47
N GLY A 291 5.54 -5.24 -15.86
CA GLY A 291 5.17 -3.96 -16.47
C GLY A 291 6.37 -3.08 -16.79
N ALA A 292 7.35 -3.01 -15.90
CA ALA A 292 8.59 -2.26 -16.14
C ALA A 292 9.38 -2.80 -17.33
N LEU A 293 9.45 -4.14 -17.49
CA LEU A 293 10.09 -4.77 -18.64
C LEU A 293 9.33 -4.51 -19.96
N GLN A 294 8.01 -4.36 -19.95
CA GLN A 294 7.26 -3.98 -21.16
C GLN A 294 7.60 -2.55 -21.59
N ILE A 295 7.67 -1.60 -20.65
CA ILE A 295 8.07 -0.21 -20.93
C ILE A 295 9.50 -0.13 -21.45
N GLY A 296 10.41 -0.94 -20.91
CA GLY A 296 11.81 -0.99 -21.34
C GLY A 296 12.03 -1.60 -22.73
N ARG A 297 11.01 -2.23 -23.33
CA ARG A 297 11.04 -2.78 -24.70
C ARG A 297 10.49 -1.79 -25.74
N ALA A 298 9.70 -0.83 -25.32
CA ALA A 298 9.13 0.20 -26.19
C ALA A 298 10.10 1.36 -26.39
#